data_8a47aed0c31ad6d8f1325344c17b4ab0
#
_entry.id   8a47aed0c31ad6d8f1325344c17b4ab0
#
_cell.length_a   1.000
_cell.length_b   1.000
_cell.length_c   1.000
_cell.angle_alpha   90.00
_cell.angle_beta   90.00
_cell.angle_gamma   90.00
#
_symmetry.space_group_name_H-M   'P 1'
#
loop_
_entity.id
_entity.type
_entity.pdbx_description
1 polymer ?
#
loop_
_entity_poly.entity_id
_entity_poly.type
_entity_poly.pdbx_seq_one_letter_code
_entity_poly.pdbx_strand_id
1 'polypeptide(L)'
;MATSKDKIRNYNANITAVGMYLPEKVLDNHYFEKIVDTNDEWIVSRTGIRERRKEENGATSDMAARAADDLIKNHNINPEEIDVIIVATVTPDMFFPATACLVQEKIGAKNAWGFDLSAACSGFLFALKTGAGLIEGGTYKKVLVIGADKMSTIINYKDRNTCLLFGDAASAVLLEPTEDLNIGVKDSILHCDGSGKESLYMKGGGSLNPPTHETVDQGLHTLYQDGKTVFKEAVKGMADISVEIMQKNNLSSDDVAYLVPHQANLRIIDATANRMGIPKEKAMVNIDKYGNTTAATIPLCLTEYYRDGKLKKGDNLVLAAFGAGFTWGSIYLTWGID
;
A
#
# COMPACT_ATOMS: atom_id res chain seq x y z
N MET A 1 -27.68 28.93 9.38
CA MET A 1 -26.56 28.29 8.66
C MET A 1 -26.44 26.89 9.20
N ALA A 2 -26.88 25.88 8.44
CA ALA A 2 -26.73 24.47 8.83
C ALA A 2 -25.26 24.15 8.86
N THR A 3 -24.76 23.61 9.97
CA THR A 3 -23.40 23.16 10.12
C THR A 3 -23.16 21.94 9.22
N SER A 4 -21.99 21.84 8.61
CA SER A 4 -21.59 20.83 7.59
C SER A 4 -21.63 19.36 8.07
N LYS A 5 -22.23 19.09 9.23
CA LYS A 5 -22.30 17.76 9.86
C LYS A 5 -23.49 16.91 9.44
N ASP A 6 -24.46 17.46 8.73
CA ASP A 6 -25.74 16.76 8.45
C ASP A 6 -25.96 16.44 6.96
N LYS A 7 -24.91 16.30 6.14
CA LYS A 7 -25.07 15.60 4.88
C LYS A 7 -25.27 14.11 5.18
N ILE A 8 -26.52 13.68 5.12
CA ILE A 8 -26.88 12.25 5.16
C ILE A 8 -26.06 11.57 4.05
N ARG A 9 -25.18 10.66 4.44
CA ARG A 9 -24.37 9.86 3.54
C ARG A 9 -25.31 8.88 2.85
N ASN A 10 -25.56 9.07 1.57
CA ASN A 10 -26.51 8.25 0.82
C ASN A 10 -25.89 6.91 0.37
N TYR A 11 -24.56 6.81 0.33
CA TYR A 11 -23.82 5.59 -0.05
C TYR A 11 -22.40 5.59 0.52
N ASN A 12 -21.85 4.39 0.66
CA ASN A 12 -20.45 4.15 0.96
C ASN A 12 -19.67 3.89 -0.33
N ALA A 13 -18.35 4.09 -0.28
CA ALA A 13 -17.44 3.57 -1.29
C ALA A 13 -17.13 2.10 -0.98
N ASN A 14 -17.44 1.20 -1.91
CA ASN A 14 -17.20 -0.24 -1.78
C ASN A 14 -16.09 -0.68 -2.73
N ILE A 15 -15.22 -1.60 -2.30
CA ILE A 15 -14.30 -2.30 -3.20
C ILE A 15 -15.13 -3.35 -3.96
N THR A 16 -15.18 -3.23 -5.30
CA THR A 16 -15.94 -4.11 -6.18
C THR A 16 -15.08 -4.98 -7.07
N ALA A 17 -13.80 -4.63 -7.22
CA ALA A 17 -12.83 -5.42 -7.97
C ALA A 17 -11.43 -5.24 -7.40
N VAL A 18 -10.60 -6.28 -7.59
CA VAL A 18 -9.20 -6.32 -7.16
C VAL A 18 -8.30 -6.92 -8.24
N GLY A 19 -7.05 -6.48 -8.31
CA GLY A 19 -6.07 -7.02 -9.23
C GLY A 19 -4.65 -6.81 -8.74
N MET A 20 -3.71 -7.56 -9.29
CA MET A 20 -2.31 -7.47 -8.90
C MET A 20 -1.36 -7.80 -10.05
N TYR A 21 -0.15 -7.28 -9.94
CA TYR A 21 0.98 -7.68 -10.77
C TYR A 21 2.21 -7.93 -9.90
N LEU A 22 2.84 -9.05 -10.12
CA LEU A 22 4.09 -9.47 -9.49
C LEU A 22 5.12 -9.72 -10.58
N PRO A 23 6.29 -9.08 -10.54
CA PRO A 23 7.39 -9.37 -11.46
C PRO A 23 7.82 -10.85 -11.41
N GLU A 24 8.26 -11.39 -12.53
CA GLU A 24 8.67 -12.79 -12.64
C GLU A 24 9.99 -13.09 -11.90
N LYS A 25 10.92 -12.12 -11.90
CA LYS A 25 12.22 -12.31 -11.27
C LYS A 25 12.12 -12.40 -9.76
N VAL A 26 12.53 -13.54 -9.23
CA VAL A 26 12.62 -13.79 -7.78
C VAL A 26 14.05 -13.55 -7.30
N LEU A 27 14.20 -12.81 -6.21
CA LEU A 27 15.43 -12.67 -5.44
C LEU A 27 15.20 -13.33 -4.06
N ASP A 28 15.75 -14.52 -3.88
CA ASP A 28 15.75 -15.24 -2.60
C ASP A 28 16.84 -14.71 -1.64
N ASN A 29 16.88 -15.21 -0.42
CA ASN A 29 17.88 -14.79 0.55
C ASN A 29 19.31 -15.18 0.14
N HIS A 30 19.49 -16.29 -0.58
CA HIS A 30 20.80 -16.74 -1.08
C HIS A 30 21.40 -15.81 -2.15
N TYR A 31 20.56 -15.06 -2.87
CA TYR A 31 21.05 -13.99 -3.73
C TYR A 31 21.79 -12.93 -2.92
N PHE A 32 21.23 -12.53 -1.77
CA PHE A 32 21.80 -11.48 -0.92
C PHE A 32 23.04 -11.92 -0.14
N GLU A 33 23.17 -13.20 0.18
CA GLU A 33 24.38 -13.78 0.79
C GLU A 33 25.65 -13.58 -0.08
N LYS A 34 25.46 -13.42 -1.40
CA LYS A 34 26.54 -13.21 -2.37
C LYS A 34 26.99 -11.76 -2.48
N ILE A 35 26.18 -10.80 -1.99
CA ILE A 35 26.44 -9.37 -2.21
C ILE A 35 26.65 -8.58 -0.93
N VAL A 36 26.14 -9.07 0.22
CA VAL A 36 26.34 -8.44 1.54
C VAL A 36 26.55 -9.51 2.62
N ASP A 37 27.15 -9.13 3.74
CA ASP A 37 27.39 -10.03 4.88
C ASP A 37 26.08 -10.38 5.61
N THR A 38 25.41 -11.46 5.20
CA THR A 38 24.13 -11.94 5.74
C THR A 38 23.94 -13.43 5.48
N ASN A 39 22.85 -14.02 6.02
CA ASN A 39 22.40 -15.37 5.68
C ASN A 39 20.87 -15.49 5.78
N ASP A 40 20.30 -16.56 5.21
CA ASP A 40 18.85 -16.81 5.19
C ASP A 40 18.24 -16.82 6.59
N GLU A 41 18.85 -17.54 7.54
CA GLU A 41 18.35 -17.65 8.91
C GLU A 41 18.24 -16.26 9.59
N TRP A 42 19.26 -15.42 9.41
CA TRP A 42 19.26 -14.05 9.96
C TRP A 42 18.16 -13.20 9.35
N ILE A 43 18.00 -13.25 8.01
CA ILE A 43 16.98 -12.44 7.31
C ILE A 43 15.58 -12.88 7.76
N VAL A 44 15.29 -14.19 7.73
CA VAL A 44 13.99 -14.75 8.09
C VAL A 44 13.65 -14.45 9.55
N SER A 45 14.60 -14.69 10.48
CA SER A 45 14.33 -14.46 11.91
C SER A 45 14.09 -12.98 12.26
N ARG A 46 14.66 -12.06 11.49
CA ARG A 46 14.54 -10.61 11.71
C ARG A 46 13.38 -9.95 11.00
N THR A 47 12.98 -10.49 9.85
CA THR A 47 12.03 -9.82 8.96
C THR A 47 10.82 -10.66 8.58
N GLY A 48 10.97 -11.99 8.57
CA GLY A 48 10.02 -12.94 7.99
C GLY A 48 10.18 -13.12 6.47
N ILE A 49 11.08 -12.38 5.82
CA ILE A 49 11.21 -12.35 4.35
C ILE A 49 12.04 -13.54 3.86
N ARG A 50 11.54 -14.27 2.84
CA ARG A 50 12.26 -15.34 2.13
C ARG A 50 12.58 -14.93 0.70
N GLU A 51 11.63 -14.22 0.03
CA GLU A 51 11.75 -13.84 -1.37
C GLU A 51 11.29 -12.39 -1.58
N ARG A 52 11.74 -11.76 -2.66
CA ARG A 52 11.27 -10.49 -3.20
C ARG A 52 11.16 -10.62 -4.71
N ARG A 53 10.29 -9.82 -5.30
CA ARG A 53 10.18 -9.71 -6.75
C ARG A 53 10.95 -8.49 -7.22
N LYS A 54 11.51 -8.58 -8.43
CA LYS A 54 12.22 -7.48 -9.09
C LYS A 54 11.76 -7.32 -10.53
N GLU A 55 11.31 -6.12 -10.87
CA GLU A 55 10.97 -5.76 -12.25
C GLU A 55 12.24 -5.42 -13.04
N GLU A 56 12.51 -6.16 -14.12
CA GLU A 56 13.72 -5.98 -14.92
C GLU A 56 13.50 -5.08 -16.14
N ASN A 57 12.31 -5.07 -16.74
CA ASN A 57 12.06 -4.49 -18.05
C ASN A 57 10.99 -3.40 -18.10
N GLY A 58 10.38 -3.05 -16.98
CA GLY A 58 9.31 -2.06 -16.91
C GLY A 58 9.59 -0.94 -15.91
N ALA A 59 8.77 0.09 -15.95
CA ALA A 59 8.71 1.15 -14.96
C ALA A 59 7.53 0.93 -14.00
N THR A 60 7.32 1.83 -13.06
CA THR A 60 6.21 1.75 -12.11
C THR A 60 4.86 1.81 -12.81
N SER A 61 4.72 2.64 -13.85
CA SER A 61 3.49 2.70 -14.65
C SER A 61 3.17 1.41 -15.40
N ASP A 62 4.20 0.64 -15.83
CA ASP A 62 3.99 -0.65 -16.49
C ASP A 62 3.44 -1.68 -15.50
N MET A 63 3.99 -1.75 -14.30
CA MET A 63 3.49 -2.63 -13.24
C MET A 63 2.07 -2.23 -12.82
N ALA A 64 1.82 -0.94 -12.61
CA ALA A 64 0.52 -0.41 -12.24
C ALA A 64 -0.55 -0.71 -13.31
N ALA A 65 -0.21 -0.54 -14.59
CA ALA A 65 -1.10 -0.88 -15.70
C ALA A 65 -1.41 -2.38 -15.76
N ARG A 66 -0.40 -3.25 -15.55
CA ARG A 66 -0.60 -4.71 -15.52
C ARG A 66 -1.52 -5.13 -14.34
N ALA A 67 -1.38 -4.50 -13.18
CA ALA A 67 -2.27 -4.76 -12.05
C ALA A 67 -3.71 -4.29 -12.32
N ALA A 68 -3.87 -3.15 -12.99
CA ALA A 68 -5.17 -2.65 -13.43
C ALA A 68 -5.78 -3.53 -14.52
N ASP A 69 -5.00 -3.98 -15.52
CA ASP A 69 -5.42 -4.92 -16.56
C ASP A 69 -5.89 -6.26 -15.98
N ASP A 70 -5.20 -6.75 -14.97
CA ASP A 70 -5.57 -7.97 -14.26
C ASP A 70 -6.92 -7.81 -13.54
N LEU A 71 -7.15 -6.67 -12.89
CA LEU A 71 -8.44 -6.30 -12.31
C LEU A 71 -9.54 -6.22 -13.39
N ILE A 72 -9.30 -5.46 -14.46
CA ILE A 72 -10.23 -5.22 -15.57
C ILE A 72 -10.70 -6.56 -16.18
N LYS A 73 -9.74 -7.45 -16.47
CA LYS A 73 -10.02 -8.76 -17.10
C LYS A 73 -10.78 -9.70 -16.17
N ASN A 74 -10.36 -9.83 -14.91
CA ASN A 74 -10.95 -10.78 -13.98
C ASN A 74 -12.35 -10.38 -13.50
N HIS A 75 -12.67 -9.08 -13.51
CA HIS A 75 -13.97 -8.56 -13.08
C HIS A 75 -14.81 -8.00 -14.23
N ASN A 76 -14.37 -8.19 -15.50
CA ASN A 76 -15.07 -7.76 -16.70
C ASN A 76 -15.46 -6.27 -16.68
N ILE A 77 -14.52 -5.41 -16.30
CA ILE A 77 -14.71 -3.96 -16.22
C ILE A 77 -14.43 -3.33 -17.59
N ASN A 78 -15.28 -2.37 -18.00
CA ASN A 78 -14.96 -1.51 -19.15
C ASN A 78 -14.05 -0.36 -18.69
N PRO A 79 -12.80 -0.27 -19.17
CA PRO A 79 -11.86 0.80 -18.74
C PRO A 79 -12.38 2.21 -19.07
N GLU A 80 -13.21 2.39 -20.09
CA GLU A 80 -13.78 3.71 -20.43
C GLU A 80 -14.83 4.21 -19.40
N GLU A 81 -15.29 3.34 -18.50
CA GLU A 81 -16.20 3.72 -17.40
C GLU A 81 -15.46 4.17 -16.14
N ILE A 82 -14.12 4.04 -16.08
CA ILE A 82 -13.34 4.53 -14.96
C ILE A 82 -13.31 6.06 -15.02
N ASP A 83 -13.72 6.69 -13.92
CA ASP A 83 -13.76 8.17 -13.80
C ASP A 83 -12.44 8.75 -13.32
N VAL A 84 -11.78 8.08 -12.35
CA VAL A 84 -10.59 8.58 -11.67
C VAL A 84 -9.58 7.46 -11.46
N ILE A 85 -8.29 7.78 -11.64
CA ILE A 85 -7.16 6.90 -11.31
C ILE A 85 -6.28 7.58 -10.27
N ILE A 86 -6.06 6.94 -9.13
CA ILE A 86 -5.14 7.40 -8.08
C ILE A 86 -4.03 6.36 -7.94
N VAL A 87 -2.78 6.78 -8.18
CA VAL A 87 -1.61 5.91 -8.00
C VAL A 87 -0.85 6.35 -6.75
N ALA A 88 -0.82 5.48 -5.74
CA ALA A 88 0.03 5.65 -4.57
C ALA A 88 1.42 5.11 -4.89
N THR A 89 2.42 6.00 -4.98
CA THR A 89 3.81 5.63 -5.32
C THR A 89 4.82 6.61 -4.74
N VAL A 90 6.03 6.12 -4.45
CA VAL A 90 7.25 6.92 -4.16
C VAL A 90 8.32 6.73 -5.24
N THR A 91 8.04 5.89 -6.23
CA THR A 91 8.93 5.60 -7.36
C THR A 91 8.22 5.87 -8.69
N PRO A 92 7.70 7.09 -8.92
CA PRO A 92 7.06 7.41 -10.19
C PRO A 92 8.06 7.23 -11.35
N ASP A 93 7.57 7.01 -12.56
CA ASP A 93 8.43 6.92 -13.77
C ASP A 93 9.27 8.18 -13.94
N MET A 94 8.69 9.35 -13.64
CA MET A 94 9.27 10.68 -13.71
C MET A 94 8.48 11.66 -12.84
N PHE A 95 8.99 12.86 -12.59
CA PHE A 95 8.27 13.85 -11.78
C PHE A 95 6.95 14.30 -12.42
N PHE A 96 6.91 14.41 -13.70
CA PHE A 96 5.72 14.70 -14.52
C PHE A 96 5.93 14.22 -15.96
N PRO A 97 4.88 13.74 -16.66
CA PRO A 97 3.50 13.59 -16.17
C PRO A 97 3.39 12.60 -15.01
N ALA A 98 2.27 12.64 -14.27
CA ALA A 98 1.99 11.70 -13.21
C ALA A 98 1.92 10.25 -13.73
N THR A 99 2.31 9.28 -12.90
CA THR A 99 2.20 7.83 -13.20
C THR A 99 0.77 7.46 -13.58
N ALA A 100 -0.22 8.07 -12.91
CA ALA A 100 -1.65 7.87 -13.20
C ALA A 100 -2.01 8.24 -14.65
N CYS A 101 -1.39 9.26 -15.24
CA CYS A 101 -1.61 9.63 -16.64
C CYS A 101 -1.08 8.54 -17.61
N LEU A 102 0.08 7.97 -17.28
CA LEU A 102 0.67 6.89 -18.08
C LEU A 102 -0.14 5.60 -17.96
N VAL A 103 -0.65 5.29 -16.77
CA VAL A 103 -1.55 4.15 -16.55
C VAL A 103 -2.85 4.33 -17.32
N GLN A 104 -3.45 5.53 -17.28
CA GLN A 104 -4.68 5.88 -17.97
C GLN A 104 -4.60 5.55 -19.47
N GLU A 105 -3.50 5.95 -20.10
CA GLU A 105 -3.25 5.68 -21.52
C GLU A 105 -3.07 4.18 -21.78
N LYS A 106 -2.23 3.49 -20.96
CA LYS A 106 -1.88 2.08 -21.14
C LYS A 106 -3.09 1.14 -21.01
N ILE A 107 -4.04 1.43 -20.11
CA ILE A 107 -5.25 0.61 -19.92
C ILE A 107 -6.44 1.06 -20.78
N GLY A 108 -6.30 2.12 -21.54
CA GLY A 108 -7.36 2.65 -22.41
C GLY A 108 -8.52 3.33 -21.65
N ALA A 109 -8.29 3.83 -20.44
CA ALA A 109 -9.30 4.52 -19.63
C ALA A 109 -9.49 5.98 -20.08
N LYS A 110 -9.91 6.20 -21.33
CA LYS A 110 -9.92 7.48 -22.03
C LYS A 110 -10.68 8.60 -21.33
N ASN A 111 -11.70 8.23 -20.53
CA ASN A 111 -12.55 9.21 -19.83
C ASN A 111 -12.03 9.52 -18.42
N ALA A 112 -11.04 8.78 -17.93
CA ALA A 112 -10.52 8.97 -16.59
C ALA A 112 -9.56 10.16 -16.52
N TRP A 113 -9.62 10.92 -15.43
CA TRP A 113 -8.54 11.79 -14.99
C TRP A 113 -7.81 11.13 -13.83
N GLY A 114 -6.61 11.60 -13.47
CA GLY A 114 -5.86 10.95 -12.40
C GLY A 114 -4.69 11.77 -11.89
N PHE A 115 -4.11 11.30 -10.79
CA PHE A 115 -2.96 11.89 -10.13
C PHE A 115 -2.22 10.87 -9.27
N ASP A 116 -0.94 11.17 -8.97
CA ASP A 116 -0.15 10.39 -8.03
C ASP A 116 -0.29 10.94 -6.62
N LEU A 117 -0.26 10.05 -5.62
CA LEU A 117 -0.29 10.38 -4.21
C LEU A 117 0.94 9.79 -3.53
N SER A 118 1.70 10.64 -2.81
CA SER A 118 2.89 10.24 -2.07
C SER A 118 2.63 10.28 -0.57
N ALA A 119 2.58 9.10 0.07
CA ALA A 119 2.55 8.91 1.51
C ALA A 119 3.32 7.62 1.90
N ALA A 120 4.31 7.26 1.10
CA ALA A 120 5.16 6.09 1.26
C ALA A 120 4.34 4.80 1.50
N CYS A 121 4.76 3.97 2.47
CA CYS A 121 4.08 2.70 2.75
C CYS A 121 2.62 2.87 3.22
N SER A 122 2.23 4.05 3.70
CA SER A 122 0.83 4.39 4.02
C SER A 122 0.06 4.89 2.79
N GLY A 123 0.70 5.02 1.64
CA GLY A 123 0.15 5.63 0.43
C GLY A 123 -1.17 5.02 -0.01
N PHE A 124 -1.30 3.68 0.05
CA PHE A 124 -2.55 3.02 -0.30
C PHE A 124 -3.72 3.42 0.61
N LEU A 125 -3.52 3.55 1.93
CA LEU A 125 -4.59 3.98 2.85
C LEU A 125 -5.04 5.41 2.54
N PHE A 126 -4.09 6.31 2.28
CA PHE A 126 -4.38 7.70 1.91
C PHE A 126 -5.12 7.78 0.57
N ALA A 127 -4.69 6.99 -0.42
CA ALA A 127 -5.32 6.92 -1.74
C ALA A 127 -6.73 6.29 -1.65
N LEU A 128 -6.90 5.21 -0.87
CA LEU A 128 -8.19 4.54 -0.65
C LEU A 128 -9.20 5.51 0.01
N LYS A 129 -8.78 6.25 1.04
CA LYS A 129 -9.65 7.25 1.68
C LYS A 129 -9.96 8.43 0.76
N THR A 130 -9.00 8.86 -0.04
CA THR A 130 -9.22 9.92 -1.04
C THR A 130 -10.23 9.47 -2.08
N GLY A 131 -10.06 8.26 -2.64
CA GLY A 131 -10.99 7.68 -3.60
C GLY A 131 -12.39 7.46 -3.00
N ALA A 132 -12.47 6.97 -1.75
CA ALA A 132 -13.74 6.85 -1.04
C ALA A 132 -14.44 8.22 -0.91
N GLY A 133 -13.71 9.29 -0.58
CA GLY A 133 -14.27 10.62 -0.50
C GLY A 133 -14.82 11.15 -1.83
N LEU A 134 -14.19 10.80 -2.96
CA LEU A 134 -14.68 11.14 -4.30
C LEU A 134 -16.00 10.42 -4.64
N ILE A 135 -16.12 9.13 -4.29
CA ILE A 135 -17.36 8.37 -4.43
C ILE A 135 -18.44 8.93 -3.51
N GLU A 136 -18.15 9.10 -2.22
CA GLU A 136 -19.08 9.59 -1.21
C GLU A 136 -19.55 11.03 -1.47
N GLY A 137 -18.74 11.81 -2.20
CA GLY A 137 -19.09 13.15 -2.69
C GLY A 137 -20.15 13.17 -3.79
N GLY A 138 -20.46 12.00 -4.40
CA GLY A 138 -21.54 11.83 -5.37
C GLY A 138 -21.20 12.25 -6.80
N THR A 139 -19.96 12.68 -7.05
CA THR A 139 -19.57 13.16 -8.38
C THR A 139 -19.05 12.02 -9.27
N TYR A 140 -18.33 11.07 -8.69
CA TYR A 140 -17.67 9.97 -9.40
C TYR A 140 -18.24 8.62 -8.97
N LYS A 141 -18.27 7.65 -9.89
CA LYS A 141 -18.84 6.32 -9.68
C LYS A 141 -17.81 5.19 -9.71
N LYS A 142 -16.69 5.38 -10.42
CA LYS A 142 -15.64 4.37 -10.56
C LYS A 142 -14.29 5.00 -10.33
N VAL A 143 -13.69 4.73 -9.18
CA VAL A 143 -12.36 5.23 -8.80
C VAL A 143 -11.40 4.05 -8.68
N LEU A 144 -10.41 3.99 -9.56
CA LEU A 144 -9.34 3.00 -9.54
C LEU A 144 -8.22 3.49 -8.62
N VAL A 145 -7.94 2.74 -7.56
CA VAL A 145 -6.87 3.03 -6.61
C VAL A 145 -5.77 1.98 -6.75
N ILE A 146 -4.55 2.41 -7.03
CA ILE A 146 -3.41 1.54 -7.28
C ILE A 146 -2.29 1.87 -6.29
N GLY A 147 -1.73 0.84 -5.64
CA GLY A 147 -0.45 0.92 -4.96
C GLY A 147 0.63 0.29 -5.85
N ALA A 148 1.67 1.02 -6.22
CA ALA A 148 2.72 0.51 -7.11
C ALA A 148 4.07 1.16 -6.82
N ASP A 149 5.11 0.35 -6.62
CA ASP A 149 6.47 0.84 -6.44
C ASP A 149 7.49 -0.11 -7.08
N LYS A 150 8.44 0.46 -7.82
CA LYS A 150 9.65 -0.20 -8.30
C LYS A 150 10.81 0.15 -7.36
N MET A 151 10.77 -0.42 -6.16
CA MET A 151 11.75 -0.13 -5.10
C MET A 151 13.18 -0.49 -5.50
N SER A 152 13.35 -1.49 -6.35
CA SER A 152 14.66 -1.93 -6.82
C SER A 152 15.48 -0.83 -7.50
N THR A 153 14.85 0.26 -7.96
CA THR A 153 15.52 1.40 -8.60
C THR A 153 16.17 2.37 -7.62
N ILE A 154 15.68 2.40 -6.37
CA ILE A 154 16.17 3.33 -5.34
C ILE A 154 16.89 2.62 -4.19
N ILE A 155 17.09 1.31 -4.28
CA ILE A 155 17.82 0.53 -3.26
C ILE A 155 19.32 0.55 -3.54
N ASN A 156 20.10 0.84 -2.49
CA ASN A 156 21.54 0.62 -2.51
C ASN A 156 21.85 -0.84 -2.15
N TYR A 157 22.16 -1.65 -3.14
CA TYR A 157 22.48 -3.08 -2.93
C TYR A 157 23.79 -3.34 -2.16
N LYS A 158 24.55 -2.29 -1.80
CA LYS A 158 25.70 -2.37 -0.88
C LYS A 158 25.31 -2.07 0.56
N ASP A 159 24.12 -1.53 0.81
CA ASP A 159 23.62 -1.28 2.15
C ASP A 159 22.84 -2.48 2.68
N ARG A 160 23.48 -3.26 3.55
CA ARG A 160 22.88 -4.43 4.20
C ARG A 160 21.57 -4.13 4.95
N ASN A 161 21.40 -2.90 5.44
CA ASN A 161 20.24 -2.55 6.29
C ASN A 161 18.95 -2.42 5.47
N THR A 162 19.07 -2.05 4.21
CA THR A 162 17.91 -1.75 3.35
C THR A 162 17.74 -2.71 2.19
N CYS A 163 18.83 -3.22 1.58
CA CYS A 163 18.73 -4.05 0.37
C CYS A 163 17.97 -5.36 0.56
N LEU A 164 17.89 -5.85 1.79
CA LEU A 164 17.25 -7.11 2.15
C LEU A 164 15.72 -7.02 2.26
N LEU A 165 15.15 -5.81 2.28
CA LEU A 165 13.77 -5.59 2.74
C LEU A 165 12.76 -5.50 1.58
N PHE A 166 13.11 -4.76 0.53
CA PHE A 166 12.15 -4.27 -0.44
C PHE A 166 12.03 -5.14 -1.68
N GLY A 167 10.82 -5.24 -2.22
CA GLY A 167 10.50 -5.83 -3.50
C GLY A 167 9.64 -4.89 -4.36
N ASP A 168 9.53 -5.23 -5.65
CA ASP A 168 8.74 -4.52 -6.64
C ASP A 168 7.38 -5.21 -6.79
N ALA A 169 6.29 -4.44 -6.84
CA ALA A 169 4.96 -4.95 -7.15
C ALA A 169 3.98 -3.81 -7.44
N ALA A 170 2.82 -4.19 -7.98
CA ALA A 170 1.65 -3.33 -8.06
C ALA A 170 0.38 -4.11 -7.72
N SER A 171 -0.58 -3.43 -7.09
CA SER A 171 -1.92 -3.99 -6.90
C SER A 171 -2.96 -2.87 -6.92
N ALA A 172 -4.17 -3.20 -7.38
CA ALA A 172 -5.23 -2.27 -7.66
C ALA A 172 -6.55 -2.72 -7.03
N VAL A 173 -7.37 -1.75 -6.64
CA VAL A 173 -8.77 -1.95 -6.26
C VAL A 173 -9.65 -0.95 -7.01
N LEU A 174 -10.87 -1.35 -7.36
CA LEU A 174 -11.89 -0.46 -7.89
C LEU A 174 -12.89 -0.11 -6.80
N LEU A 175 -13.14 1.18 -6.63
CA LEU A 175 -14.18 1.69 -5.73
C LEU A 175 -15.40 2.08 -6.53
N GLU A 176 -16.58 1.62 -6.08
CA GLU A 176 -17.89 2.00 -6.60
C GLU A 176 -18.85 2.33 -5.45
N PRO A 177 -19.90 3.16 -5.70
CA PRO A 177 -20.89 3.48 -4.68
C PRO A 177 -21.75 2.26 -4.34
N THR A 178 -22.10 2.11 -3.07
CA THR A 178 -23.10 1.14 -2.60
C THR A 178 -24.14 1.81 -1.71
N GLU A 179 -25.42 1.48 -1.90
CA GLU A 179 -26.50 1.91 -1.03
C GLU A 179 -26.59 1.07 0.25
N ASP A 180 -25.97 -0.12 0.25
CA ASP A 180 -25.81 -0.92 1.48
C ASP A 180 -24.72 -0.30 2.37
N LEU A 181 -25.17 0.48 3.35
CA LEU A 181 -24.28 1.15 4.30
C LEU A 181 -23.58 0.17 5.26
N ASN A 182 -23.89 -1.12 5.23
CA ASN A 182 -23.18 -2.13 6.03
C ASN A 182 -21.85 -2.56 5.42
N ILE A 183 -21.64 -2.38 4.11
CA ILE A 183 -20.40 -2.72 3.39
C ILE A 183 -19.62 -1.48 2.94
N GLY A 184 -18.36 -1.67 2.52
CA GLY A 184 -17.48 -0.64 2.02
C GLY A 184 -16.63 0.03 3.10
N VAL A 185 -16.03 1.17 2.77
CA VAL A 185 -15.17 1.95 3.66
C VAL A 185 -16.02 2.61 4.75
N LYS A 186 -15.86 2.18 5.98
CA LYS A 186 -16.68 2.62 7.13
C LYS A 186 -16.09 3.83 7.82
N ASP A 187 -14.82 3.78 8.16
CA ASP A 187 -14.12 4.83 8.90
C ASP A 187 -12.63 4.82 8.61
N SER A 188 -11.96 5.90 8.94
CA SER A 188 -10.51 6.04 8.78
C SER A 188 -9.92 6.99 9.81
N ILE A 189 -8.69 6.69 10.23
CA ILE A 189 -7.85 7.58 11.04
C ILE A 189 -6.49 7.64 10.35
N LEU A 190 -6.09 8.82 9.91
CA LEU A 190 -4.85 9.05 9.18
C LEU A 190 -4.07 10.17 9.83
N HIS A 191 -2.75 9.99 9.97
CA HIS A 191 -1.85 10.94 10.59
C HIS A 191 -0.58 11.16 9.77
N CYS A 192 0.07 12.31 10.00
CA CYS A 192 1.45 12.53 9.59
C CYS A 192 2.22 13.30 10.67
N ASP A 193 3.53 13.03 10.75
CA ASP A 193 4.47 13.74 11.62
C ASP A 193 5.77 14.01 10.85
N GLY A 194 5.95 15.23 10.41
CA GLY A 194 7.13 15.66 9.66
C GLY A 194 8.43 15.64 10.46
N SER A 195 8.39 15.45 11.78
CA SER A 195 9.60 15.31 12.61
C SER A 195 10.38 14.02 12.28
N GLY A 196 9.71 13.02 11.70
CA GLY A 196 10.31 11.75 11.27
C GLY A 196 11.18 11.79 10.01
N LYS A 197 11.29 12.95 9.36
CA LYS A 197 11.93 13.14 8.04
C LYS A 197 13.38 12.64 7.93
N GLU A 198 14.13 12.59 9.03
CA GLU A 198 15.53 12.15 9.04
C GLU A 198 15.69 10.63 9.28
N SER A 199 14.59 9.89 9.44
CA SER A 199 14.62 8.47 9.77
C SER A 199 14.38 7.54 8.58
N LEU A 200 13.64 8.00 7.56
CA LEU A 200 13.34 7.22 6.36
C LEU A 200 13.10 8.18 5.18
N TYR A 201 14.00 8.19 4.22
CA TYR A 201 13.97 9.16 3.12
C TYR A 201 14.82 8.75 1.92
N MET A 202 14.63 9.46 0.80
CA MET A 202 15.57 9.57 -0.32
C MET A 202 15.84 11.06 -0.56
N LYS A 203 17.07 11.53 -0.30
CA LYS A 203 17.37 12.97 -0.30
C LYS A 203 17.59 13.57 -1.70
N GLY A 204 18.06 12.76 -2.65
CA GLY A 204 18.41 13.23 -3.99
C GLY A 204 17.28 13.19 -4.97
N GLY A 205 17.36 14.02 -6.01
CA GLY A 205 16.43 14.04 -7.13
C GLY A 205 15.32 15.09 -7.01
N GLY A 206 15.00 15.58 -5.81
CA GLY A 206 14.01 16.64 -5.58
C GLY A 206 14.60 18.05 -5.60
N SER A 207 13.77 19.04 -5.27
CA SER A 207 14.17 20.47 -5.26
C SER A 207 15.19 20.82 -4.21
N LEU A 208 15.29 20.03 -3.11
CA LEU A 208 16.28 20.23 -2.06
C LEU A 208 17.70 19.86 -2.53
N ASN A 209 17.81 18.72 -3.23
CA ASN A 209 19.06 18.22 -3.79
C ASN A 209 18.80 17.80 -5.26
N PRO A 210 18.83 18.75 -6.21
CA PRO A 210 18.63 18.43 -7.61
C PRO A 210 19.70 17.43 -8.13
N PRO A 211 19.41 16.66 -9.18
CA PRO A 211 20.35 15.67 -9.70
C PRO A 211 21.57 16.37 -10.29
N THR A 212 22.76 16.09 -9.74
CA THR A 212 24.09 16.51 -10.21
C THR A 212 25.03 15.31 -10.11
N HIS A 213 26.20 15.37 -10.76
CA HIS A 213 27.24 14.35 -10.57
C HIS A 213 27.57 14.15 -9.09
N GLU A 214 27.70 15.25 -8.35
CA GLU A 214 28.03 15.22 -6.92
C GLU A 214 26.94 14.49 -6.10
N THR A 215 25.64 14.82 -6.31
CA THR A 215 24.54 14.17 -5.57
C THR A 215 24.39 12.69 -5.92
N VAL A 216 24.73 12.30 -7.16
CA VAL A 216 24.76 10.90 -7.59
C VAL A 216 25.94 10.17 -6.96
N ASP A 217 27.14 10.74 -6.98
CA ASP A 217 28.36 10.16 -6.39
C ASP A 217 28.25 9.98 -4.87
N GLN A 218 27.53 10.89 -4.20
CA GLN A 218 27.19 10.78 -2.77
C GLN A 218 26.08 9.75 -2.49
N GLY A 219 25.47 9.15 -3.50
CA GLY A 219 24.40 8.15 -3.34
C GLY A 219 23.08 8.71 -2.81
N LEU A 220 22.84 10.04 -2.91
CA LEU A 220 21.62 10.67 -2.38
C LEU A 220 20.33 10.21 -3.08
N HIS A 221 20.43 9.58 -4.24
CA HIS A 221 19.32 8.96 -5.00
C HIS A 221 18.93 7.56 -4.49
N THR A 222 19.50 7.11 -3.39
CA THR A 222 19.15 5.85 -2.76
C THR A 222 18.41 6.07 -1.44
N LEU A 223 17.55 5.09 -1.10
CA LEU A 223 16.78 5.08 0.13
C LEU A 223 17.71 4.94 1.34
N TYR A 224 17.48 5.76 2.36
CA TYR A 224 18.08 5.65 3.69
C TYR A 224 17.02 5.28 4.73
N GLN A 225 17.37 4.40 5.67
CA GLN A 225 16.51 4.02 6.79
C GLN A 225 17.31 3.87 8.09
N ASP A 226 16.96 4.63 9.14
CA ASP A 226 17.29 4.28 10.51
C ASP A 226 16.35 3.17 11.00
N GLY A 227 16.77 1.93 10.77
CA GLY A 227 15.93 0.75 11.03
C GLY A 227 15.47 0.64 12.49
N LYS A 228 16.25 1.13 13.47
CA LYS A 228 15.87 1.08 14.89
C LYS A 228 14.72 2.04 15.21
N THR A 229 14.86 3.29 14.78
CA THR A 229 13.83 4.32 14.98
C THR A 229 12.56 3.99 14.23
N VAL A 230 12.67 3.66 12.94
CA VAL A 230 11.51 3.29 12.10
C VAL A 230 10.78 2.08 12.68
N PHE A 231 11.50 1.02 13.11
CA PHE A 231 10.87 -0.16 13.71
C PHE A 231 10.09 0.18 14.97
N LYS A 232 10.69 0.95 15.88
CA LYS A 232 10.05 1.36 17.15
C LYS A 232 8.77 2.15 16.91
N GLU A 233 8.84 3.15 16.04
CA GLU A 233 7.69 4.02 15.73
C GLU A 233 6.60 3.26 14.94
N ALA A 234 6.98 2.35 14.03
CA ALA A 234 6.03 1.52 13.30
C ALA A 234 5.28 0.53 14.21
N VAL A 235 5.99 -0.15 15.14
CA VAL A 235 5.35 -1.05 16.12
C VAL A 235 4.32 -0.30 16.94
N LYS A 236 4.67 0.89 17.44
CA LYS A 236 3.76 1.71 18.23
C LYS A 236 2.62 2.27 17.38
N GLY A 237 2.95 2.92 16.26
CA GLY A 237 1.99 3.63 15.43
C GLY A 237 0.93 2.71 14.83
N MET A 238 1.34 1.57 14.25
CA MET A 238 0.38 0.61 13.68
C MET A 238 -0.47 -0.05 14.75
N ALA A 239 0.11 -0.44 15.88
CA ALA A 239 -0.61 -1.10 16.96
C ALA A 239 -1.64 -0.17 17.60
N ASP A 240 -1.24 1.05 17.96
CA ASP A 240 -2.13 2.00 18.64
C ASP A 240 -3.27 2.46 17.72
N ILE A 241 -2.99 2.79 16.45
CA ILE A 241 -4.01 3.26 15.50
C ILE A 241 -5.03 2.16 15.14
N SER A 242 -4.59 0.88 15.12
CA SER A 242 -5.49 -0.26 14.90
C SER A 242 -6.46 -0.45 16.05
N VAL A 243 -6.01 -0.29 17.29
CA VAL A 243 -6.89 -0.32 18.47
C VAL A 243 -7.82 0.90 18.50
N GLU A 244 -7.30 2.09 18.16
CA GLU A 244 -8.09 3.33 18.15
C GLU A 244 -9.27 3.25 17.18
N ILE A 245 -9.06 2.74 15.95
CA ILE A 245 -10.16 2.60 15.00
C ILE A 245 -11.18 1.55 15.42
N MET A 246 -10.74 0.45 16.06
CA MET A 246 -11.65 -0.53 16.65
C MET A 246 -12.51 0.10 17.72
N GLN A 247 -11.91 0.80 18.69
CA GLN A 247 -12.61 1.47 19.79
C GLN A 247 -13.60 2.52 19.27
N LYS A 248 -13.17 3.35 18.31
CA LYS A 248 -14.01 4.38 17.69
C LYS A 248 -15.27 3.81 17.04
N ASN A 249 -15.18 2.58 16.51
CA ASN A 249 -16.27 1.90 15.82
C ASN A 249 -16.93 0.79 16.66
N ASN A 250 -16.66 0.72 17.98
CA ASN A 250 -17.18 -0.29 18.90
C ASN A 250 -16.96 -1.74 18.46
N LEU A 251 -15.81 -2.01 17.80
CA LEU A 251 -15.40 -3.36 17.39
C LEU A 251 -14.64 -4.06 18.51
N SER A 252 -15.04 -5.26 18.82
CA SER A 252 -14.25 -6.22 19.62
C SER A 252 -13.27 -6.98 18.71
N SER A 253 -12.35 -7.75 19.29
CA SER A 253 -11.45 -8.64 18.53
C SER A 253 -12.21 -9.74 17.76
N ASP A 254 -13.39 -10.14 18.25
CA ASP A 254 -14.21 -11.16 17.61
C ASP A 254 -14.91 -10.64 16.36
N ASP A 255 -15.25 -9.34 16.34
CA ASP A 255 -15.88 -8.67 15.20
C ASP A 255 -14.94 -8.48 14.00
N VAL A 256 -13.62 -8.52 14.22
CA VAL A 256 -12.61 -8.37 13.17
C VAL A 256 -12.34 -9.73 12.53
N ALA A 257 -12.66 -9.85 11.24
CA ALA A 257 -12.32 -11.03 10.45
C ALA A 257 -10.82 -11.08 10.17
N TYR A 258 -10.24 -9.97 9.69
CA TYR A 258 -8.81 -9.88 9.41
C TYR A 258 -8.23 -8.50 9.71
N LEU A 259 -7.00 -8.50 10.24
CA LEU A 259 -6.05 -7.39 10.13
C LEU A 259 -5.36 -7.49 8.77
N VAL A 260 -5.37 -6.40 8.00
CA VAL A 260 -4.65 -6.26 6.72
C VAL A 260 -3.51 -5.25 6.92
N PRO A 261 -2.35 -5.70 7.42
CA PRO A 261 -1.26 -4.80 7.76
C PRO A 261 -0.35 -4.54 6.57
N HIS A 262 0.25 -3.37 6.52
CA HIS A 262 1.43 -3.16 5.70
C HIS A 262 2.51 -4.21 6.01
N GLN A 263 3.09 -4.80 4.97
CA GLN A 263 4.04 -5.91 5.05
C GLN A 263 5.49 -5.37 5.15
N ALA A 264 5.81 -4.67 6.25
CA ALA A 264 7.15 -4.14 6.49
C ALA A 264 8.08 -5.14 7.16
N ASN A 265 7.54 -5.89 8.14
CA ASN A 265 8.29 -6.83 8.99
C ASN A 265 7.29 -7.69 9.76
N LEU A 266 7.50 -9.02 9.75
CA LEU A 266 6.60 -9.95 10.44
C LEU A 266 6.43 -9.64 11.93
N ARG A 267 7.50 -9.15 12.59
CA ARG A 267 7.46 -8.78 14.01
C ARG A 267 6.57 -7.55 14.28
N ILE A 268 6.46 -6.62 13.33
CA ILE A 268 5.54 -5.48 13.42
C ILE A 268 4.10 -5.98 13.27
N ILE A 269 3.86 -6.88 12.31
CA ILE A 269 2.55 -7.50 12.07
C ILE A 269 2.08 -8.24 13.32
N ASP A 270 2.94 -9.10 13.89
CA ASP A 270 2.66 -9.85 15.12
C ASP A 270 2.35 -8.92 16.31
N ALA A 271 3.13 -7.85 16.48
CA ALA A 271 2.92 -6.88 17.55
C ALA A 271 1.57 -6.16 17.41
N THR A 272 1.19 -5.81 16.17
CA THR A 272 -0.10 -5.17 15.87
C THR A 272 -1.27 -6.12 16.18
N ALA A 273 -1.23 -7.37 15.71
CA ALA A 273 -2.25 -8.38 15.97
C ALA A 273 -2.40 -8.63 17.48
N ASN A 274 -1.29 -8.80 18.21
CA ASN A 274 -1.29 -8.97 19.65
C ASN A 274 -1.93 -7.78 20.39
N ARG A 275 -1.62 -6.55 19.97
CA ARG A 275 -2.18 -5.35 20.59
C ARG A 275 -3.68 -5.19 20.35
N MET A 276 -4.18 -5.64 19.19
CA MET A 276 -5.61 -5.71 18.85
C MET A 276 -6.34 -6.84 19.61
N GLY A 277 -5.61 -7.77 20.23
CA GLY A 277 -6.17 -8.96 20.88
C GLY A 277 -6.72 -10.01 19.91
N ILE A 278 -6.26 -10.00 18.64
CA ILE A 278 -6.67 -10.98 17.63
C ILE A 278 -5.60 -12.08 17.46
N PRO A 279 -5.99 -13.32 17.15
CA PRO A 279 -5.05 -14.39 16.84
C PRO A 279 -4.26 -14.10 15.58
N LYS A 280 -3.01 -14.60 15.51
CA LYS A 280 -2.09 -14.33 14.38
C LYS A 280 -2.64 -14.78 13.02
N GLU A 281 -3.45 -15.82 13.01
CA GLU A 281 -4.09 -16.39 11.84
C GLU A 281 -5.10 -15.43 11.18
N LYS A 282 -5.59 -14.45 11.95
CA LYS A 282 -6.41 -13.35 11.45
C LYS A 282 -5.59 -12.19 10.88
N ALA A 283 -4.26 -12.20 10.96
CA ALA A 283 -3.42 -11.24 10.25
C ALA A 283 -3.08 -11.77 8.85
N MET A 284 -3.37 -10.98 7.82
CA MET A 284 -2.94 -11.32 6.46
C MET A 284 -1.43 -11.16 6.33
N VAL A 285 -0.76 -12.21 5.85
CA VAL A 285 0.71 -12.23 5.73
C VAL A 285 1.10 -12.79 4.36
N ASN A 286 1.93 -12.04 3.63
CA ASN A 286 2.58 -12.46 2.40
C ASN A 286 4.00 -11.88 2.25
N ILE A 287 4.50 -11.29 3.33
CA ILE A 287 5.85 -10.70 3.39
C ILE A 287 6.95 -11.72 3.08
N ASP A 288 6.74 -12.97 3.41
CA ASP A 288 7.67 -14.07 3.13
C ASP A 288 7.92 -14.26 1.63
N LYS A 289 6.91 -13.98 0.79
CA LYS A 289 6.95 -14.16 -0.67
C LYS A 289 7.38 -12.91 -1.45
N TYR A 290 7.10 -11.72 -0.92
CA TYR A 290 7.24 -10.48 -1.71
C TYR A 290 8.08 -9.41 -1.04
N GLY A 291 8.45 -9.60 0.23
CA GLY A 291 9.11 -8.57 1.04
C GLY A 291 8.22 -7.35 1.23
N ASN A 292 8.86 -6.21 1.44
CA ASN A 292 8.17 -4.92 1.56
C ASN A 292 7.98 -4.29 0.18
N THR A 293 6.78 -4.35 -0.36
CA THR A 293 6.38 -3.73 -1.63
C THR A 293 5.70 -2.36 -1.43
N THR A 294 6.00 -1.68 -0.32
CA THR A 294 5.53 -0.32 0.01
C THR A 294 4.01 -0.15 -0.08
N ALA A 295 3.50 0.72 -0.98
CA ALA A 295 2.07 0.99 -1.12
C ALA A 295 1.28 -0.22 -1.68
N ALA A 296 1.93 -1.17 -2.36
CA ALA A 296 1.25 -2.34 -2.92
C ALA A 296 0.93 -3.42 -1.87
N THR A 297 1.54 -3.41 -0.67
CA THR A 297 1.44 -4.50 0.31
C THR A 297 0.02 -4.84 0.73
N ILE A 298 -0.77 -3.84 1.08
CA ILE A 298 -2.16 -4.01 1.54
C ILE A 298 -3.07 -4.52 0.42
N PRO A 299 -3.14 -3.88 -0.76
CA PRO A 299 -4.01 -4.37 -1.83
C PRO A 299 -3.55 -5.74 -2.39
N LEU A 300 -2.26 -6.09 -2.31
CA LEU A 300 -1.79 -7.46 -2.61
C LEU A 300 -2.38 -8.49 -1.66
N CYS A 301 -2.36 -8.23 -0.35
CA CYS A 301 -2.99 -9.11 0.63
C CYS A 301 -4.49 -9.28 0.34
N LEU A 302 -5.20 -8.18 0.09
CA LEU A 302 -6.63 -8.23 -0.26
C LEU A 302 -6.88 -9.09 -1.50
N THR A 303 -6.09 -8.90 -2.56
CA THR A 303 -6.23 -9.63 -3.82
C THR A 303 -5.94 -11.12 -3.65
N GLU A 304 -4.86 -11.51 -2.94
CA GLU A 304 -4.55 -12.91 -2.68
C GLU A 304 -5.63 -13.59 -1.84
N TYR A 305 -6.05 -12.98 -0.71
CA TYR A 305 -7.06 -13.58 0.17
C TYR A 305 -8.41 -13.69 -0.51
N TYR A 306 -8.78 -12.74 -1.37
CA TYR A 306 -9.97 -12.83 -2.20
C TYR A 306 -9.87 -14.02 -3.19
N ARG A 307 -8.78 -14.13 -3.94
CA ARG A 307 -8.56 -15.21 -4.91
C ARG A 307 -8.49 -16.59 -4.28
N ASP A 308 -7.96 -16.67 -3.06
CA ASP A 308 -7.94 -17.90 -2.26
C ASP A 308 -9.33 -18.24 -1.67
N GLY A 309 -10.33 -17.42 -1.88
CA GLY A 309 -11.68 -17.61 -1.33
C GLY A 309 -11.74 -17.50 0.20
N LYS A 310 -10.76 -16.83 0.82
CA LYS A 310 -10.70 -16.61 2.27
C LYS A 310 -11.54 -15.42 2.72
N LEU A 311 -11.61 -14.36 1.89
CA LEU A 311 -12.48 -13.21 2.14
C LEU A 311 -13.94 -13.53 1.79
N LYS A 312 -14.84 -13.13 2.66
CA LYS A 312 -16.28 -13.28 2.48
C LYS A 312 -16.96 -11.92 2.61
N LYS A 313 -18.00 -11.71 1.81
CA LYS A 313 -18.84 -10.53 1.94
C LYS A 313 -19.36 -10.38 3.36
N GLY A 314 -19.20 -9.18 3.92
CA GLY A 314 -19.53 -8.88 5.31
C GLY A 314 -18.35 -9.02 6.29
N ASP A 315 -17.19 -9.52 5.87
CA ASP A 315 -16.00 -9.57 6.70
C ASP A 315 -15.53 -8.16 7.08
N ASN A 316 -15.37 -7.92 8.37
CA ASN A 316 -14.82 -6.67 8.89
C ASN A 316 -13.28 -6.73 8.86
N LEU A 317 -12.69 -5.79 8.15
CA LEU A 317 -11.25 -5.68 7.96
C LEU A 317 -10.72 -4.42 8.64
N VAL A 318 -9.60 -4.55 9.35
CA VAL A 318 -8.83 -3.40 9.84
C VAL A 318 -7.55 -3.34 9.03
N LEU A 319 -7.44 -2.32 8.18
CA LEU A 319 -6.25 -2.04 7.40
C LEU A 319 -5.34 -1.12 8.23
N ALA A 320 -4.03 -1.39 8.28
CA ALA A 320 -3.09 -0.56 9.04
C ALA A 320 -1.75 -0.44 8.34
N ALA A 321 -1.19 0.78 8.30
CA ALA A 321 0.12 1.05 7.71
C ALA A 321 0.88 2.12 8.48
N PHE A 322 2.22 2.06 8.36
CA PHE A 322 3.17 3.07 8.79
C PHE A 322 4.24 3.26 7.72
N GLY A 323 4.63 4.48 7.42
CA GLY A 323 5.60 4.79 6.39
C GLY A 323 6.40 6.04 6.65
N ALA A 324 7.28 6.35 5.68
CA ALA A 324 8.08 7.56 5.71
C ALA A 324 7.19 8.82 5.84
N GLY A 325 7.78 9.82 6.50
CA GLY A 325 7.14 11.07 6.73
C GLY A 325 7.40 11.58 8.15
N PHE A 326 6.96 11.02 9.30
CA PHE A 326 6.20 9.76 9.21
C PHE A 326 4.76 9.95 8.75
N THR A 327 4.21 8.92 8.14
CA THR A 327 2.77 8.81 7.84
C THR A 327 2.26 7.50 8.41
N TRP A 328 1.06 7.48 8.99
CA TRP A 328 0.43 6.22 9.44
C TRP A 328 -1.09 6.36 9.46
N GLY A 329 -1.75 5.23 9.55
CA GLY A 329 -3.19 5.22 9.66
C GLY A 329 -3.80 3.84 9.73
N SER A 330 -5.11 3.86 9.94
CA SER A 330 -5.95 2.67 9.87
C SER A 330 -7.27 3.00 9.17
N ILE A 331 -7.79 2.01 8.44
CA ILE A 331 -9.11 2.06 7.80
C ILE A 331 -9.92 0.86 8.28
N TYR A 332 -11.15 1.11 8.71
CA TYR A 332 -12.16 0.09 8.91
C TYR A 332 -12.95 -0.07 7.63
N LEU A 333 -12.93 -1.27 7.08
CA LEU A 333 -13.59 -1.66 5.84
C LEU A 333 -14.43 -2.92 6.08
N THR A 334 -15.69 -2.95 5.62
CA THR A 334 -16.46 -4.19 5.53
C THR A 334 -16.44 -4.67 4.08
N TRP A 335 -15.94 -5.89 3.86
CA TRP A 335 -15.76 -6.47 2.53
C TRP A 335 -17.07 -6.64 1.77
N GLY A 336 -17.12 -6.23 0.50
CA GLY A 336 -18.36 -6.22 -0.28
C GLY A 336 -18.39 -7.12 -1.50
N ILE A 337 -17.30 -7.82 -1.85
CA ILE A 337 -17.26 -8.76 -2.98
C ILE A 337 -17.68 -10.15 -2.48
N ASP A 338 -18.54 -10.83 -3.26
CA ASP A 338 -19.01 -12.20 -3.01
C ASP A 338 -17.93 -13.24 -3.31
#